data_202bb1c6e9395e24ed356aa0fa736fbf
#
_entry.id   202bb1c6e9395e24ed356aa0fa736fbf
#
_cell.length_a   1.000
_cell.length_b   1.000
_cell.length_c   1.000
_cell.angle_alpha   90.00
_cell.angle_beta   90.00
_cell.angle_gamma   90.00
#
_symmetry.space_group_name_H-M   'P 1'
#
loop_
_entity.id
_entity.type
_entity.pdbx_description
1 polymer ?
#
loop_
_entity_poly.entity_id
_entity_poly.type
_entity_poly.pdbx_seq_one_letter_code
_entity_poly.pdbx_strand_id
1 'polypeptide(L)'
;MPLFDTHAHYNDDAFDQNRKGLLDALPDAGVGAVVIPGVDVESSRSALALAESRPWLFAAAGIHPEDCDGFQDGDLTELRQLLERPKVVAIGEIGLDYYWEDNPSRAFQQTVFRKQLALAAELDLPVIVHDREAHG
;
A
#
# COMPACT_ATOMS: atom_id res chain seq x y z
N MET A 1 9.26 -6.47 23.90
CA MET A 1 9.58 -5.75 22.66
C MET A 1 8.30 -5.59 21.85
N PRO A 2 7.94 -4.38 21.40
CA PRO A 2 6.74 -4.19 20.61
C PRO A 2 6.88 -4.83 19.22
N LEU A 3 5.76 -5.26 18.67
CA LEU A 3 5.67 -5.76 17.31
C LEU A 3 5.55 -4.60 16.34
N PHE A 4 6.12 -4.77 15.14
CA PHE A 4 5.95 -3.84 14.02
C PHE A 4 5.27 -4.61 12.89
N ASP A 5 4.02 -4.26 12.58
CA ASP A 5 3.27 -4.87 11.49
C ASP A 5 3.48 -4.04 10.22
N THR A 6 4.21 -4.57 9.26
CA THR A 6 4.55 -3.86 8.03
C THR A 6 3.48 -3.96 6.94
N HIS A 7 2.40 -4.71 7.16
CA HIS A 7 1.43 -4.98 6.10
C HIS A 7 0.06 -5.35 6.70
N ALA A 8 -0.78 -4.37 6.94
CA ALA A 8 -2.14 -4.60 7.43
C ALA A 8 -3.13 -3.63 6.78
N HIS A 9 -4.15 -4.18 6.13
CA HIS A 9 -5.15 -3.41 5.38
C HIS A 9 -6.31 -2.93 6.27
N TYR A 10 -6.01 -2.16 7.31
CA TYR A 10 -7.05 -1.66 8.24
C TYR A 10 -8.00 -0.64 7.61
N ASN A 11 -7.71 -0.13 6.42
CA ASN A 11 -8.62 0.72 5.65
C ASN A 11 -9.64 -0.08 4.82
N ASP A 12 -9.57 -1.41 4.82
CA ASP A 12 -10.53 -2.26 4.13
C ASP A 12 -11.93 -2.16 4.76
N ASP A 13 -12.97 -2.27 3.92
CA ASP A 13 -14.37 -2.20 4.33
C ASP A 13 -14.75 -3.26 5.37
N ALA A 14 -14.01 -4.38 5.43
CA ALA A 14 -14.20 -5.42 6.45
C ALA A 14 -14.07 -4.88 7.88
N PHE A 15 -13.38 -3.76 8.07
CA PHE A 15 -13.17 -3.15 9.38
C PHE A 15 -14.13 -1.99 9.68
N ASP A 16 -15.05 -1.64 8.78
CA ASP A 16 -15.89 -0.43 8.90
C ASP A 16 -16.63 -0.31 10.24
N GLN A 17 -17.09 -1.43 10.79
CA GLN A 17 -17.89 -1.42 12.02
C GLN A 17 -17.04 -1.36 13.30
N ASN A 18 -15.78 -1.79 13.27
CA ASN A 18 -14.96 -1.92 14.47
C ASN A 18 -13.55 -1.32 14.34
N ARG A 19 -13.26 -0.65 13.23
CA ARG A 19 -11.91 -0.10 12.92
C ARG A 19 -11.35 0.75 14.06
N LYS A 20 -12.14 1.72 14.53
CA LYS A 20 -11.67 2.64 15.58
C LYS A 20 -11.23 1.90 16.83
N GLY A 21 -12.04 0.98 17.33
CA GLY A 21 -11.75 0.20 18.52
C GLY A 21 -10.53 -0.70 18.35
N LEU A 22 -10.40 -1.33 17.17
CA LEU A 22 -9.24 -2.16 16.86
C LEU A 22 -7.94 -1.35 16.84
N LEU A 23 -7.95 -0.22 16.17
CA LEU A 23 -6.75 0.62 16.05
C LEU A 23 -6.33 1.19 17.41
N ASP A 24 -7.29 1.59 18.24
CA ASP A 24 -7.01 2.11 19.57
C ASP A 24 -6.47 1.04 20.50
N ALA A 25 -6.80 -0.24 20.29
CA ALA A 25 -6.35 -1.36 21.10
C ALA A 25 -4.95 -1.89 20.73
N LEU A 26 -4.39 -1.52 19.58
CA LEU A 26 -3.13 -2.06 19.09
C LEU A 26 -1.95 -1.84 20.05
N PRO A 27 -1.73 -0.64 20.62
CA PRO A 27 -0.62 -0.45 21.54
C PRO A 27 -0.70 -1.36 22.78
N ASP A 28 -1.88 -1.51 23.35
CA ASP A 28 -2.08 -2.38 24.52
C ASP A 28 -1.89 -3.87 24.18
N ALA A 29 -2.11 -4.23 22.92
CA ALA A 29 -1.87 -5.59 22.42
C ALA A 29 -0.39 -5.84 22.07
N GLY A 30 0.49 -4.85 22.27
CA GLY A 30 1.91 -4.99 22.03
C GLY A 30 2.34 -4.60 20.60
N VAL A 31 1.47 -3.96 19.82
CA VAL A 31 1.80 -3.49 18.48
C VAL A 31 2.28 -2.04 18.56
N GLY A 32 3.56 -1.81 18.26
CA GLY A 32 4.18 -0.49 18.36
C GLY A 32 4.03 0.38 17.12
N ALA A 33 3.88 -0.24 15.96
CA ALA A 33 3.69 0.47 14.69
C ALA A 33 3.04 -0.43 13.65
N VAL A 34 2.29 0.17 12.73
CA VAL A 34 1.63 -0.53 11.61
C VAL A 34 1.80 0.30 10.35
N VAL A 35 2.10 -0.37 9.23
CA VAL A 35 2.02 0.23 7.89
C VAL A 35 0.76 -0.28 7.20
N ILE A 36 -0.06 0.64 6.72
CA ILE A 36 -1.29 0.35 5.98
C ILE A 36 -1.02 0.62 4.50
N PRO A 37 -0.91 -0.42 3.64
CA PRO A 37 -0.63 -0.21 2.22
C PRO A 37 -1.89 0.12 1.43
N GLY A 38 -1.76 0.97 0.43
CA GLY A 38 -2.79 1.16 -0.59
C GLY A 38 -2.70 0.11 -1.68
N VAL A 39 -3.76 -0.02 -2.47
CA VAL A 39 -3.82 -0.90 -3.65
C VAL A 39 -4.10 -0.10 -4.93
N ASP A 40 -4.57 1.12 -4.79
CA ASP A 40 -4.81 2.10 -5.84
C ASP A 40 -4.66 3.51 -5.25
N VAL A 41 -4.87 4.55 -6.06
CA VAL A 41 -4.74 5.94 -5.59
C VAL A 41 -5.76 6.24 -4.49
N GLU A 42 -7.00 5.81 -4.65
CA GLU A 42 -8.06 6.08 -3.67
C GLU A 42 -7.78 5.43 -2.32
N SER A 43 -7.44 4.15 -2.31
CA SER A 43 -7.12 3.43 -1.07
C SER A 43 -5.80 3.91 -0.46
N SER A 44 -4.86 4.38 -1.28
CA SER A 44 -3.64 5.03 -0.78
C SER A 44 -3.96 6.32 -0.03
N ARG A 45 -4.92 7.12 -0.53
CA ARG A 45 -5.42 8.30 0.19
C ARG A 45 -6.09 7.92 1.51
N SER A 46 -6.92 6.88 1.51
CA SER A 46 -7.58 6.43 2.73
C SER A 46 -6.58 5.86 3.75
N ALA A 47 -5.55 5.15 3.28
CA ALA A 47 -4.47 4.67 4.13
C ALA A 47 -3.73 5.84 4.80
N LEU A 48 -3.44 6.89 4.04
CA LEU A 48 -2.80 8.10 4.58
C LEU A 48 -3.69 8.78 5.63
N ALA A 49 -4.97 8.99 5.32
CA ALA A 49 -5.90 9.60 6.26
C ALA A 49 -5.97 8.83 7.58
N LEU A 50 -5.99 7.49 7.48
CA LEU A 50 -5.99 6.64 8.66
C LEU A 50 -4.66 6.73 9.43
N ALA A 51 -3.53 6.74 8.72
CA ALA A 51 -2.21 6.89 9.32
C ALA A 51 -2.05 8.21 10.07
N GLU A 52 -2.64 9.28 9.54
CA GLU A 52 -2.60 10.60 10.18
C GLU A 52 -3.45 10.68 11.47
N SER A 53 -4.33 9.71 11.69
CA SER A 53 -5.23 9.70 12.84
C SER A 53 -4.59 9.21 14.14
N ARG A 54 -3.44 8.53 14.07
CA ARG A 54 -2.76 7.96 15.26
C ARG A 54 -1.26 7.93 15.09
N PRO A 55 -0.48 8.19 16.17
CA PRO A 55 0.99 8.22 16.07
C PRO A 55 1.65 6.91 15.65
N TRP A 56 1.04 5.76 15.95
CA TRP A 56 1.61 4.43 15.63
C TRP A 56 1.22 3.90 14.26
N LEU A 57 0.44 4.66 13.48
CA LEU A 57 0.05 4.26 12.15
C LEU A 57 0.86 5.01 11.09
N PHE A 58 1.21 4.29 10.04
CA PHE A 58 1.90 4.78 8.85
C PHE A 58 1.19 4.22 7.62
N ALA A 59 1.49 4.78 6.46
CA ALA A 59 0.90 4.33 5.19
C ALA A 59 1.97 4.01 4.17
N ALA A 60 1.61 3.16 3.22
CA ALA A 60 2.30 3.01 1.96
C ALA A 60 1.32 3.36 0.83
N ALA A 61 1.82 3.94 -0.24
CA ALA A 61 1.01 4.32 -1.39
C ALA A 61 1.50 3.57 -2.63
N GLY A 62 0.57 2.97 -3.37
CA GLY A 62 0.93 2.20 -4.55
C GLY A 62 -0.29 1.63 -5.25
N ILE A 63 -0.03 0.97 -6.38
CA ILE A 63 -1.05 0.32 -7.22
C ILE A 63 -0.72 -1.15 -7.29
N HIS A 64 -1.62 -1.96 -6.73
CA HIS A 64 -1.53 -3.41 -6.66
C HIS A 64 -1.74 -4.04 -8.04
N PRO A 65 -1.09 -5.16 -8.36
CA PRO A 65 -1.24 -5.80 -9.66
C PRO A 65 -2.68 -6.22 -10.00
N GLU A 66 -3.48 -6.57 -9.02
CA GLU A 66 -4.90 -6.90 -9.26
C GLU A 66 -5.74 -5.67 -9.59
N ASP A 67 -5.30 -4.48 -9.19
CA ASP A 67 -6.05 -3.23 -9.29
C ASP A 67 -5.48 -2.26 -10.34
N CYS A 68 -4.51 -2.71 -11.15
CA CYS A 68 -3.82 -1.81 -12.07
C CYS A 68 -4.50 -1.65 -13.43
N ASP A 69 -5.65 -2.25 -13.66
CA ASP A 69 -6.31 -2.29 -14.97
C ASP A 69 -6.59 -0.90 -15.54
N GLY A 70 -6.98 0.05 -14.70
CA GLY A 70 -7.23 1.43 -15.11
C GLY A 70 -6.04 2.37 -14.99
N PHE A 71 -4.83 1.85 -14.80
CA PHE A 71 -3.64 2.67 -14.58
C PHE A 71 -3.36 3.63 -15.72
N GLN A 72 -3.07 4.89 -15.37
CA GLN A 72 -2.62 5.96 -16.27
C GLN A 72 -1.40 6.66 -15.66
N ASP A 73 -0.59 7.31 -16.49
CA ASP A 73 0.60 8.01 -16.01
C ASP A 73 0.28 9.12 -14.99
N GLY A 74 -0.92 9.71 -15.07
CA GLY A 74 -1.39 10.66 -14.06
C GLY A 74 -1.48 10.07 -12.64
N ASP A 75 -1.67 8.77 -12.52
CA ASP A 75 -1.69 8.10 -11.22
C ASP A 75 -0.34 8.18 -10.51
N LEU A 76 0.77 8.15 -11.27
CA LEU A 76 2.10 8.34 -10.71
C LEU A 76 2.28 9.74 -10.11
N THR A 77 1.70 10.75 -10.74
CA THR A 77 1.72 12.12 -10.21
C THR A 77 0.97 12.20 -8.89
N GLU A 78 -0.20 11.56 -8.81
CA GLU A 78 -0.98 11.52 -7.57
C GLU A 78 -0.27 10.71 -6.47
N LEU A 79 0.32 9.58 -6.81
CA LEU A 79 1.13 8.80 -5.86
C LEU A 79 2.31 9.63 -5.34
N ARG A 80 3.00 10.35 -6.23
CA ARG A 80 4.13 11.21 -5.84
C ARG A 80 3.71 12.24 -4.81
N GLN A 81 2.55 12.86 -4.97
CA GLN A 81 2.02 13.81 -3.99
C GLN A 81 1.77 13.16 -2.63
N LEU A 82 1.22 11.95 -2.61
CA LEU A 82 1.02 11.20 -1.37
C LEU A 82 2.34 10.84 -0.71
N LEU A 83 3.33 10.44 -1.52
CA LEU A 83 4.65 10.03 -1.04
C LEU A 83 5.48 11.17 -0.43
N GLU A 84 5.09 12.42 -0.65
CA GLU A 84 5.69 13.57 0.00
C GLU A 84 5.24 13.73 1.46
N ARG A 85 4.15 13.07 1.86
CA ARG A 85 3.61 13.19 3.22
C ARG A 85 4.45 12.37 4.20
N PRO A 86 4.78 12.94 5.39
CA PRO A 86 5.66 12.25 6.35
C PRO A 86 5.18 10.87 6.81
N LYS A 87 3.87 10.66 6.85
CA LYS A 87 3.28 9.39 7.28
C LYS A 87 3.32 8.30 6.20
N VAL A 88 3.61 8.63 4.95
CA VAL A 88 3.77 7.67 3.86
C VAL A 88 5.24 7.27 3.80
N VAL A 89 5.52 6.03 4.21
CA VAL A 89 6.90 5.58 4.45
C VAL A 89 7.43 4.61 3.39
N ALA A 90 6.59 4.17 2.46
CA ALA A 90 6.96 3.19 1.43
C ALA A 90 6.06 3.32 0.20
N ILE A 91 6.52 2.78 -0.92
CA ILE A 91 5.66 2.51 -2.08
C ILE A 91 5.14 1.08 -1.97
N GLY A 92 3.83 0.92 -1.95
CA GLY A 92 3.20 -0.38 -1.82
C GLY A 92 1.68 -0.26 -1.60
N GLU A 93 0.98 -1.32 -1.83
CA GLU A 93 1.49 -2.63 -2.24
C GLU A 93 1.58 -2.70 -3.76
N ILE A 94 2.74 -3.10 -4.28
CA ILE A 94 3.03 -3.17 -5.73
C ILE A 94 3.57 -4.56 -6.06
N GLY A 95 3.57 -4.95 -7.32
CA GLY A 95 4.18 -6.23 -7.69
C GLY A 95 3.46 -6.94 -8.83
N LEU A 96 3.38 -8.27 -8.72
CA LEU A 96 2.84 -9.14 -9.75
C LEU A 96 1.93 -10.20 -9.14
N ASP A 97 0.80 -10.47 -9.80
CA ASP A 97 -0.12 -11.54 -9.44
C ASP A 97 -0.55 -12.29 -10.71
N TYR A 98 -0.08 -13.52 -10.86
CA TYR A 98 -0.40 -14.37 -12.00
C TYR A 98 -1.37 -15.49 -11.66
N TYR A 99 -1.93 -15.44 -10.45
CA TYR A 99 -2.82 -16.48 -9.96
C TYR A 99 -4.23 -16.40 -10.58
N TRP A 100 -4.82 -15.20 -10.63
CA TRP A 100 -6.20 -15.02 -11.11
C TRP A 100 -6.24 -14.79 -12.62
N GLU A 101 -7.13 -15.50 -13.31
CA GLU A 101 -7.24 -15.41 -14.78
C GLU A 101 -7.79 -14.06 -15.25
N ASP A 102 -8.61 -13.40 -14.45
CA ASP A 102 -9.21 -12.10 -14.76
C ASP A 102 -8.34 -10.90 -14.37
N ASN A 103 -7.17 -11.13 -13.82
CA ASN A 103 -6.22 -10.06 -13.55
C ASN A 103 -5.76 -9.37 -14.84
N PRO A 104 -5.29 -8.12 -14.77
CA PRO A 104 -4.63 -7.46 -15.90
C PRO A 104 -3.53 -8.34 -16.50
N SER A 105 -3.23 -8.16 -17.80
CA SER A 105 -2.22 -8.98 -18.45
C SER A 105 -0.87 -8.90 -17.73
N ARG A 106 -0.10 -9.98 -17.80
CA ARG A 106 1.23 -10.04 -17.16
C ARG A 106 2.13 -8.91 -17.64
N ALA A 107 2.11 -8.63 -18.96
CA ALA A 107 2.91 -7.55 -19.54
C ALA A 107 2.51 -6.18 -18.98
N PHE A 108 1.21 -5.93 -18.80
CA PHE A 108 0.72 -4.68 -18.24
C PHE A 108 1.09 -4.55 -16.76
N GLN A 109 0.90 -5.61 -15.97
CA GLN A 109 1.34 -5.64 -14.58
C GLN A 109 2.84 -5.31 -14.44
N GLN A 110 3.67 -5.91 -15.30
CA GLN A 110 5.12 -5.66 -15.30
C GLN A 110 5.43 -4.20 -15.61
N THR A 111 4.72 -3.60 -16.57
CA THR A 111 4.89 -2.19 -16.91
C THR A 111 4.58 -1.29 -15.72
N VAL A 112 3.45 -1.50 -15.06
CA VAL A 112 3.02 -0.72 -13.90
C VAL A 112 3.98 -0.92 -12.72
N PHE A 113 4.41 -2.16 -12.49
CA PHE A 113 5.37 -2.48 -11.44
C PHE A 113 6.70 -1.75 -11.66
N ARG A 114 7.26 -1.82 -12.89
CA ARG A 114 8.51 -1.14 -13.22
C ARG A 114 8.44 0.37 -13.03
N LYS A 115 7.32 0.99 -13.41
CA LYS A 115 7.12 2.44 -13.23
C LYS A 115 7.14 2.82 -11.76
N GLN A 116 6.54 2.01 -10.90
CA GLN A 116 6.53 2.26 -9.46
C GLN A 116 7.89 1.97 -8.81
N LEU A 117 8.62 0.95 -9.27
CA LEU A 117 10.00 0.71 -8.82
C LEU A 117 10.92 1.89 -9.19
N ALA A 118 10.75 2.43 -10.39
CA ALA A 118 11.52 3.61 -10.81
C ALA A 118 11.21 4.81 -9.91
N LEU A 119 9.95 5.01 -9.56
CA LEU A 119 9.53 6.08 -8.64
C LEU A 119 10.15 5.87 -7.24
N ALA A 120 10.16 4.63 -6.74
CA ALA A 120 10.77 4.31 -5.45
C ALA A 120 12.28 4.60 -5.45
N ALA A 121 12.97 4.25 -6.53
CA ALA A 121 14.39 4.54 -6.67
C ALA A 121 14.67 6.05 -6.73
N GLU A 122 13.84 6.80 -7.46
CA GLU A 122 13.95 8.26 -7.56
C GLU A 122 13.76 8.94 -6.20
N LEU A 123 12.81 8.46 -5.41
CA LEU A 123 12.46 9.06 -4.11
C LEU A 123 13.23 8.44 -2.94
N ASP A 124 14.07 7.44 -3.20
CA ASP A 124 14.83 6.69 -2.18
C ASP A 124 13.90 6.12 -1.09
N LEU A 125 12.81 5.48 -1.52
CA LEU A 125 11.82 4.88 -0.62
C LEU A 125 11.85 3.36 -0.71
N PRO A 126 11.60 2.66 0.40
CA PRO A 126 11.40 1.21 0.37
C PRO A 126 10.11 0.84 -0.34
N VAL A 127 9.99 -0.42 -0.72
CA VAL A 127 8.81 -0.98 -1.38
C VAL A 127 8.23 -2.13 -0.58
N ILE A 128 6.91 -2.31 -0.68
CA ILE A 128 6.20 -3.49 -0.19
C ILE A 128 5.73 -4.25 -1.43
N VAL A 129 6.26 -5.47 -1.63
CA VAL A 129 6.05 -6.23 -2.87
C VAL A 129 5.07 -7.38 -2.64
N HIS A 130 4.07 -7.43 -3.51
CA HIS A 130 3.16 -8.57 -3.66
C HIS A 130 3.72 -9.50 -4.75
N ASP A 131 3.84 -10.78 -4.44
CA ASP A 131 4.25 -11.82 -5.41
C ASP A 131 3.37 -13.05 -5.22
N ARG A 132 2.50 -13.29 -6.18
CA ARG A 132 1.65 -14.49 -6.19
C ARG A 132 1.77 -15.19 -7.53
N GLU A 133 2.37 -16.40 -7.52
CA GLU A 133 2.59 -17.21 -8.73
C GLU A 133 3.38 -16.47 -9.83
N ALA A 134 4.23 -15.51 -9.44
CA ALA A 134 4.96 -14.66 -10.37
C ALA A 134 6.48 -14.70 -10.20
N HIS A 135 6.96 -15.51 -9.26
CA HIS A 135 8.40 -15.69 -9.02
C HIS A 135 8.97 -16.68 -10.03
N GLY A 136 9.85 -16.25 -10.84
CA GLY A 136 10.43 -17.03 -11.94
C GLY A 136 10.55 -16.21 -13.18
#